data_9e1fd0c09eece0f55c60a8c5ded874cb
#
_entry.id   9e1fd0c09eece0f55c60a8c5ded874cb
#
_cell.length_a   1.000
_cell.length_b   1.000
_cell.length_c   1.000
_cell.angle_alpha   90.00
_cell.angle_beta   90.00
_cell.angle_gamma   90.00
#
_symmetry.space_group_name_H-M   'P 1'
#
loop_
_entity.id
_entity.type
_entity.pdbx_description
1 polymer ?
#
loop_
_entity_poly.entity_id
_entity_poly.type
_entity_poly.pdbx_seq_one_letter_code
_entity_poly.pdbx_strand_id
1 'polypeptide(L)'
;MNLAVIMELPLVVLDVQRGGPATGLPTKSEQTDLLQVLFGRNGESPMPVLAATSPTDCFEAAFEASKIALEHMTPVVLLTDAFIANGSAAWKLPKLAEYPAINPPFVPAELKGTWTPYQRNGEGVRYWAVPGTEGFTHILGGLEKDNATGAISTNPENHHLMTQLRQQKIDKIQVPDVVVEGDKDDAELLIVGFGGTYGHLHAAMDEMHAAGKKVALAHFKYINPLPKNTEEVLKKYPKVVVAEQNMGQFAGYLRMKIDGFVPNQYNEVKGQPFVVNELVAAFTEIYNK
;
A
#
# COMPACT_ATOMS: atom_id res chain seq x y z
N MET A 1 -6.13 -3.12 14.65
CA MET A 1 -5.11 -3.59 13.70
C MET A 1 -4.00 -4.39 14.38
N ASN A 2 -3.31 -3.89 15.39
CA ASN A 2 -2.19 -4.60 16.05
C ASN A 2 -2.53 -6.01 16.53
N LEU A 3 -3.76 -6.22 17.05
CA LEU A 3 -4.21 -7.55 17.42
C LEU A 3 -4.22 -8.50 16.20
N ALA A 4 -4.69 -8.04 15.05
CA ALA A 4 -4.66 -8.86 13.83
C ALA A 4 -3.22 -9.10 13.33
N VAL A 5 -2.30 -8.14 13.50
CA VAL A 5 -0.88 -8.32 13.17
C VAL A 5 -0.24 -9.41 14.04
N ILE A 6 -0.39 -9.33 15.37
CA ILE A 6 0.26 -10.30 16.27
C ILE A 6 -0.36 -11.69 16.16
N MET A 7 -1.66 -11.77 15.92
CA MET A 7 -2.38 -13.04 15.68
C MET A 7 -2.20 -13.58 14.27
N GLU A 8 -1.62 -12.77 13.38
CA GLU A 8 -1.49 -13.06 11.94
C GLU A 8 -2.82 -13.51 11.33
N LEU A 9 -3.81 -12.64 11.40
CA LEU A 9 -5.15 -12.88 10.88
C LEU A 9 -5.45 -11.98 9.69
N PRO A 10 -6.18 -12.49 8.68
CA PRO A 10 -6.60 -11.70 7.54
C PRO A 10 -7.62 -10.64 7.96
N LEU A 11 -7.41 -9.41 7.53
CA LEU A 11 -8.31 -8.29 7.73
C LEU A 11 -8.06 -7.25 6.63
N VAL A 12 -9.09 -6.72 6.02
CA VAL A 12 -8.97 -5.53 5.17
C VAL A 12 -9.58 -4.34 5.89
N VAL A 13 -8.79 -3.28 6.03
CA VAL A 13 -9.24 -1.99 6.59
C VAL A 13 -9.30 -1.00 5.46
N LEU A 14 -10.49 -0.53 5.13
CA LEU A 14 -10.69 0.55 4.18
C LEU A 14 -10.61 1.88 4.92
N ASP A 15 -9.65 2.72 4.55
CA ASP A 15 -9.49 4.08 5.04
C ASP A 15 -9.87 5.07 3.93
N VAL A 16 -10.97 5.77 4.13
CA VAL A 16 -11.46 6.81 3.21
C VAL A 16 -10.94 8.16 3.72
N GLN A 17 -9.77 8.54 3.27
CA GLN A 17 -9.08 9.74 3.72
C GLN A 17 -9.90 11.00 3.44
N ARG A 18 -9.85 11.94 4.36
CA ARG A 18 -10.51 13.24 4.22
C ARG A 18 -9.73 14.33 4.93
N GLY A 19 -10.08 15.60 4.65
CA GLY A 19 -9.48 16.75 5.32
C GLY A 19 -9.59 16.67 6.83
N GLY A 20 -8.44 16.62 7.52
CA GLY A 20 -8.27 16.61 8.97
C GLY A 20 -7.78 17.95 9.49
N PRO A 21 -7.26 18.00 10.77
CA PRO A 21 -7.41 16.97 11.80
C PRO A 21 -8.82 16.88 12.39
N ALA A 22 -9.11 15.80 13.08
CA ALA A 22 -10.42 15.46 13.67
C ALA A 22 -11.54 15.53 12.64
N THR A 23 -12.60 16.30 12.88
CA THR A 23 -13.69 16.52 11.90
C THR A 23 -13.22 17.33 10.70
N GLY A 24 -12.27 18.24 10.90
CA GLY A 24 -11.58 19.00 9.86
C GLY A 24 -12.51 19.56 8.79
N LEU A 25 -12.29 19.16 7.56
CA LEU A 25 -13.11 19.47 6.38
C LEU A 25 -13.90 18.22 5.95
N PRO A 26 -15.11 17.97 6.48
CA PRO A 26 -15.86 16.77 6.12
C PRO A 26 -16.16 16.74 4.62
N THR A 27 -16.10 15.53 4.04
CA THR A 27 -16.31 15.28 2.60
C THR A 27 -15.26 15.90 1.66
N LYS A 28 -14.20 16.49 2.18
CA LYS A 28 -13.13 17.10 1.39
C LYS A 28 -11.94 16.17 1.25
N SER A 29 -11.30 16.16 0.08
CA SER A 29 -10.23 15.23 -0.27
C SER A 29 -8.87 15.68 0.27
N GLU A 30 -8.18 14.77 0.96
CA GLU A 30 -6.78 14.87 1.33
C GLU A 30 -6.16 13.47 1.34
N GLN A 31 -4.83 13.40 1.42
CA GLN A 31 -4.07 12.14 1.51
C GLN A 31 -3.18 12.16 2.77
N THR A 32 -3.76 12.61 3.89
CA THR A 32 -3.00 12.95 5.10
C THR A 32 -2.84 11.82 6.10
N ASP A 33 -3.43 10.64 5.83
CA ASP A 33 -3.41 9.50 6.75
C ASP A 33 -2.29 8.48 6.45
N LEU A 34 -1.49 8.70 5.39
CA LEU A 34 -0.48 7.75 4.91
C LEU A 34 0.54 7.35 6.00
N LEU A 35 1.17 8.32 6.67
CA LEU A 35 2.16 8.00 7.71
C LEU A 35 1.51 7.40 8.94
N GLN A 36 0.28 7.78 9.29
CA GLN A 36 -0.48 7.14 10.36
C GLN A 36 -0.72 5.66 10.05
N VAL A 37 -1.11 5.35 8.81
CA VAL A 37 -1.32 3.97 8.36
C VAL A 37 -0.02 3.18 8.34
N LEU A 38 1.07 3.77 7.90
CA LEU A 38 2.38 3.10 7.85
C LEU A 38 2.99 2.91 9.26
N PHE A 39 2.94 3.92 10.14
CA PHE A 39 3.71 3.96 11.37
C PHE A 39 2.91 4.27 12.64
N GLY A 40 1.64 4.65 12.53
CA GLY A 40 0.83 5.12 13.66
C GLY A 40 0.32 4.04 14.62
N ARG A 41 1.11 2.99 14.88
CA ARG A 41 0.78 1.90 15.79
C ARG A 41 1.92 1.67 16.79
N ASN A 42 1.61 1.01 17.91
CA ASN A 42 2.64 0.60 18.85
C ASN A 42 3.36 -0.67 18.36
N GLY A 43 4.64 -0.79 18.68
CA GLY A 43 5.50 -1.93 18.32
C GLY A 43 5.77 -2.03 16.82
N GLU A 44 6.59 -3.00 16.46
CA GLU A 44 6.86 -3.36 15.06
C GLU A 44 5.65 -4.12 14.50
N SER A 45 4.79 -3.41 13.77
CA SER A 45 3.55 -3.97 13.24
C SER A 45 3.42 -3.74 11.72
N PRO A 46 4.20 -4.48 10.91
CA PRO A 46 4.23 -4.32 9.47
C PRO A 46 2.90 -4.77 8.85
N MET A 47 2.43 -4.01 7.87
CA MET A 47 1.22 -4.32 7.11
C MET A 47 1.36 -3.86 5.66
N PRO A 48 0.78 -4.59 4.70
CA PRO A 48 0.60 -4.07 3.35
C PRO A 48 -0.34 -2.86 3.32
N VAL A 49 0.01 -1.90 2.45
CA VAL A 49 -0.79 -0.70 2.22
C VAL A 49 -0.94 -0.50 0.72
N LEU A 50 -2.18 -0.44 0.26
CA LEU A 50 -2.56 -0.15 -1.11
C LEU A 50 -3.33 1.16 -1.15
N ALA A 51 -3.31 1.83 -2.32
CA ALA A 51 -4.07 3.05 -2.55
C ALA A 51 -4.83 2.96 -3.88
N ALA A 52 -6.16 3.03 -3.84
CA ALA A 52 -6.97 3.05 -5.04
C ALA A 52 -6.76 4.35 -5.82
N THR A 53 -6.74 4.25 -7.16
CA THR A 53 -6.37 5.37 -8.06
C THR A 53 -7.57 6.09 -8.68
N SER A 54 -8.72 5.42 -8.72
CA SER A 54 -9.94 5.94 -9.31
C SER A 54 -11.18 5.22 -8.75
N PRO A 55 -12.41 5.73 -8.97
CA PRO A 55 -13.62 5.01 -8.60
C PRO A 55 -13.72 3.61 -9.23
N THR A 56 -13.27 3.44 -10.46
CA THR A 56 -13.28 2.15 -11.15
C THR A 56 -12.22 1.19 -10.62
N ASP A 57 -11.09 1.69 -10.15
CA ASP A 57 -10.00 0.88 -9.57
C ASP A 57 -10.34 0.37 -8.15
N CYS A 58 -11.36 0.93 -7.49
CA CYS A 58 -11.71 0.50 -6.13
C CYS A 58 -12.05 -0.99 -6.04
N PHE A 59 -12.67 -1.56 -7.06
CA PHE A 59 -13.00 -2.99 -7.08
C PHE A 59 -11.72 -3.84 -7.16
N GLU A 60 -10.82 -3.50 -8.09
CA GLU A 60 -9.54 -4.19 -8.26
C GLU A 60 -8.68 -4.06 -6.98
N ALA A 61 -8.61 -2.87 -6.42
CA ALA A 61 -7.85 -2.62 -5.20
C ALA A 61 -8.41 -3.40 -4.00
N ALA A 62 -9.74 -3.51 -3.88
CA ALA A 62 -10.38 -4.29 -2.83
C ALA A 62 -10.17 -5.81 -3.01
N PHE A 63 -10.21 -6.29 -4.26
CA PHE A 63 -9.89 -7.68 -4.58
C PHE A 63 -8.43 -8.01 -4.21
N GLU A 64 -7.47 -7.19 -4.65
CA GLU A 64 -6.05 -7.37 -4.36
C GLU A 64 -5.77 -7.29 -2.85
N ALA A 65 -6.35 -6.34 -2.14
CA ALA A 65 -6.21 -6.24 -0.68
C ALA A 65 -6.74 -7.50 0.02
N SER A 66 -7.89 -8.03 -0.42
CA SER A 66 -8.49 -9.26 0.12
C SER A 66 -7.63 -10.48 -0.19
N LYS A 67 -7.11 -10.58 -1.40
CA LYS A 67 -6.20 -11.65 -1.82
C LYS A 67 -4.93 -11.65 -0.98
N ILE A 68 -4.27 -10.50 -0.84
CA ILE A 68 -3.06 -10.35 -0.01
C ILE A 68 -3.37 -10.72 1.45
N ALA A 69 -4.46 -10.22 2.02
CA ALA A 69 -4.83 -10.50 3.40
C ALA A 69 -5.01 -11.99 3.66
N LEU A 70 -5.72 -12.68 2.79
CA LEU A 70 -6.05 -14.10 2.94
C LEU A 70 -4.86 -15.01 2.66
N GLU A 71 -4.09 -14.74 1.60
CA GLU A 71 -2.95 -15.57 1.21
C GLU A 71 -1.73 -15.39 2.12
N HIS A 72 -1.57 -14.20 2.72
CA HIS A 72 -0.43 -13.92 3.61
C HIS A 72 -0.80 -13.84 5.08
N MET A 73 -2.05 -14.12 5.47
CA MET A 73 -2.51 -14.13 6.86
C MET A 73 -2.06 -12.85 7.59
N THR A 74 -2.48 -11.70 7.07
CA THR A 74 -2.06 -10.38 7.57
C THR A 74 -3.18 -9.34 7.38
N PRO A 75 -3.31 -8.35 8.25
CA PRO A 75 -4.15 -7.20 7.93
C PRO A 75 -3.54 -6.41 6.77
N VAL A 76 -4.41 -5.83 5.94
CA VAL A 76 -4.07 -4.96 4.81
C VAL A 76 -4.85 -3.67 4.94
N VAL A 77 -4.24 -2.52 4.69
CA VAL A 77 -4.96 -1.26 4.59
C VAL A 77 -5.12 -0.87 3.12
N LEU A 78 -6.35 -0.55 2.74
CA LEU A 78 -6.68 0.03 1.45
C LEU A 78 -7.04 1.50 1.65
N LEU A 79 -6.18 2.38 1.15
CA LEU A 79 -6.41 3.82 1.15
C LEU A 79 -7.28 4.20 -0.05
N THR A 80 -8.32 4.97 0.21
CA THR A 80 -9.05 5.78 -0.77
C THR A 80 -9.10 7.21 -0.23
N ASP A 81 -9.83 8.09 -0.91
CA ASP A 81 -10.05 9.45 -0.42
C ASP A 81 -11.46 9.95 -0.79
N ALA A 82 -11.84 11.10 -0.28
CA ALA A 82 -13.15 11.67 -0.51
C ALA A 82 -13.41 12.01 -1.99
N PHE A 83 -12.39 12.27 -2.81
CA PHE A 83 -12.56 12.49 -4.24
C PHE A 83 -13.01 11.20 -4.94
N ILE A 84 -12.33 10.08 -4.68
CA ILE A 84 -12.69 8.77 -5.21
C ILE A 84 -14.07 8.33 -4.69
N ALA A 85 -14.30 8.47 -3.38
CA ALA A 85 -15.52 7.97 -2.73
C ALA A 85 -16.79 8.73 -3.16
N ASN A 86 -16.68 10.01 -3.51
CA ASN A 86 -17.78 10.83 -4.00
C ASN A 86 -17.79 10.94 -5.53
N GLY A 87 -16.77 10.42 -6.20
CA GLY A 87 -16.67 10.42 -7.65
C GLY A 87 -17.53 9.34 -8.29
N SER A 88 -17.79 9.50 -9.58
CA SER A 88 -18.42 8.48 -10.41
C SER A 88 -17.68 8.36 -11.74
N ALA A 89 -17.59 7.14 -12.26
CA ALA A 89 -16.97 6.88 -13.54
C ALA A 89 -17.72 5.76 -14.26
N ALA A 90 -17.68 5.75 -15.59
CA ALA A 90 -18.17 4.64 -16.36
C ALA A 90 -17.32 3.41 -16.07
N TRP A 91 -17.97 2.30 -15.72
CA TRP A 91 -17.29 1.08 -15.32
C TRP A 91 -17.92 -0.14 -15.99
N LYS A 92 -17.06 -0.97 -16.57
CA LYS A 92 -17.49 -2.26 -17.13
C LYS A 92 -17.50 -3.29 -15.99
N LEU A 93 -18.64 -3.91 -15.77
CA LEU A 93 -18.75 -4.97 -14.76
C LEU A 93 -17.69 -6.06 -15.02
N PRO A 94 -16.90 -6.40 -14.01
CA PRO A 94 -15.87 -7.41 -14.14
C PRO A 94 -16.51 -8.81 -14.27
N LYS A 95 -15.84 -9.68 -14.98
CA LYS A 95 -16.22 -11.09 -15.03
C LYS A 95 -15.42 -11.84 -13.97
N LEU A 96 -16.08 -12.25 -12.91
CA LEU A 96 -15.44 -12.93 -11.76
C LEU A 96 -14.64 -14.18 -12.18
N ALA A 97 -15.01 -14.85 -13.26
CA ALA A 97 -14.27 -15.99 -13.79
C ALA A 97 -12.88 -15.63 -14.37
N GLU A 98 -12.62 -14.35 -14.63
CA GLU A 98 -11.32 -13.86 -15.12
C GLU A 98 -10.35 -13.51 -13.96
N TYR A 99 -10.85 -13.50 -12.71
CA TYR A 99 -10.00 -13.24 -11.54
C TYR A 99 -9.29 -14.49 -11.06
N PRO A 100 -8.04 -14.36 -10.61
CA PRO A 100 -7.31 -15.48 -10.03
C PRO A 100 -8.02 -15.99 -8.77
N ALA A 101 -7.94 -17.29 -8.53
CA ALA A 101 -8.41 -17.86 -7.27
C ALA A 101 -7.60 -17.30 -6.10
N ILE A 102 -8.28 -17.04 -4.98
CA ILE A 102 -7.62 -16.72 -3.71
C ILE A 102 -7.35 -18.04 -2.98
N ASN A 103 -6.11 -18.27 -2.59
CA ASN A 103 -5.64 -19.54 -2.02
C ASN A 103 -5.10 -19.33 -0.59
N PRO A 104 -5.95 -19.23 0.43
CA PRO A 104 -5.49 -19.13 1.81
C PRO A 104 -4.67 -20.37 2.20
N PRO A 105 -3.64 -20.23 3.04
CA PRO A 105 -2.80 -21.34 3.47
C PRO A 105 -3.52 -22.19 4.54
N PHE A 106 -4.63 -22.84 4.17
CA PHE A 106 -5.34 -23.72 5.10
C PHE A 106 -4.43 -24.81 5.63
N VAL A 107 -4.62 -25.16 6.91
CA VAL A 107 -3.82 -26.20 7.53
C VAL A 107 -4.05 -27.56 6.82
N PRO A 108 -2.98 -28.23 6.37
CA PRO A 108 -3.11 -29.56 5.78
C PRO A 108 -3.62 -30.59 6.80
N ALA A 109 -4.52 -31.48 6.36
CA ALA A 109 -5.13 -32.49 7.22
C ALA A 109 -4.09 -33.44 7.86
N GLU A 110 -2.98 -33.67 7.15
CA GLU A 110 -1.87 -34.55 7.59
C GLU A 110 -1.15 -34.02 8.83
N LEU A 111 -1.29 -32.72 9.13
CA LEU A 111 -0.70 -32.10 10.31
C LEU A 111 -1.56 -32.28 11.57
N LYS A 112 -2.71 -32.99 11.49
CA LYS A 112 -3.55 -33.25 12.65
C LYS A 112 -2.74 -33.94 13.75
N GLY A 113 -2.71 -33.36 14.95
CA GLY A 113 -1.98 -33.85 16.10
C GLY A 113 -0.51 -33.42 16.22
N THR A 114 0.08 -32.86 15.18
CA THR A 114 1.46 -32.36 15.22
C THR A 114 1.57 -30.87 14.92
N TRP A 115 0.51 -30.27 14.39
CA TRP A 115 0.44 -28.85 14.05
C TRP A 115 0.49 -27.97 15.30
N THR A 116 1.15 -26.82 15.15
CA THR A 116 1.15 -25.74 16.14
C THR A 116 0.66 -24.43 15.52
N PRO A 117 0.07 -23.50 16.30
CA PRO A 117 -0.61 -22.31 15.78
C PRO A 117 0.23 -21.39 14.90
N TYR A 118 1.55 -21.37 15.09
CA TYR A 118 2.48 -20.54 14.32
C TYR A 118 3.36 -21.35 13.36
N GLN A 119 3.05 -22.61 13.13
CA GLN A 119 3.71 -23.39 12.08
C GLN A 119 3.46 -22.73 10.71
N ARG A 120 4.54 -22.52 9.96
CA ARG A 120 4.56 -21.74 8.71
C ARG A 120 4.83 -22.62 7.51
N ASN A 121 4.31 -22.21 6.36
CA ASN A 121 4.67 -22.79 5.07
C ASN A 121 6.05 -22.28 4.58
N GLY A 122 6.46 -22.69 3.37
CA GLY A 122 7.74 -22.28 2.76
C GLY A 122 7.87 -20.76 2.53
N GLU A 123 6.76 -20.04 2.41
CA GLU A 123 6.73 -18.59 2.24
C GLU A 123 6.79 -17.82 3.57
N GLY A 124 6.80 -18.52 4.70
CA GLY A 124 6.81 -17.90 6.02
C GLY A 124 5.43 -17.48 6.51
N VAL A 125 4.37 -17.90 5.84
CA VAL A 125 2.98 -17.65 6.23
C VAL A 125 2.49 -18.78 7.13
N ARG A 126 1.90 -18.44 8.28
CA ARG A 126 1.36 -19.46 9.16
C ARG A 126 0.16 -20.17 8.53
N TYR A 127 0.03 -21.47 8.77
CA TYR A 127 -1.16 -22.20 8.34
C TYR A 127 -2.41 -21.74 9.08
N TRP A 128 -3.50 -21.63 8.36
CA TRP A 128 -4.78 -21.23 8.90
C TRP A 128 -5.66 -22.42 9.25
N ALA A 129 -5.76 -22.72 10.52
CA ALA A 129 -6.81 -23.60 11.03
C ALA A 129 -8.06 -22.74 11.28
N VAL A 130 -9.06 -22.90 10.41
CA VAL A 130 -10.34 -22.17 10.56
C VAL A 130 -11.03 -22.64 11.84
N PRO A 131 -11.62 -21.75 12.66
CA PRO A 131 -12.38 -22.13 13.84
C PRO A 131 -13.43 -23.20 13.53
N GLY A 132 -13.45 -24.29 14.29
CA GLY A 132 -14.31 -25.46 14.07
C GLY A 132 -13.64 -26.61 13.29
N THR A 133 -12.43 -26.42 12.75
CA THR A 133 -11.68 -27.54 12.12
C THR A 133 -11.30 -28.58 13.17
N GLU A 134 -11.80 -29.77 12.99
CA GLU A 134 -11.62 -30.88 13.96
C GLU A 134 -10.16 -31.26 14.12
N GLY A 135 -9.66 -31.30 15.37
CA GLY A 135 -8.30 -31.66 15.73
C GLY A 135 -7.27 -30.52 15.59
N PHE A 136 -7.71 -29.28 15.29
CA PHE A 136 -6.86 -28.10 15.21
C PHE A 136 -7.27 -26.99 16.19
N THR A 137 -7.86 -27.40 17.32
CA THR A 137 -8.25 -26.45 18.37
C THR A 137 -7.00 -25.75 18.93
N HIS A 138 -7.04 -24.42 19.02
CA HIS A 138 -5.91 -23.62 19.49
C HIS A 138 -6.38 -22.28 20.04
N ILE A 139 -5.47 -21.57 20.70
CA ILE A 139 -5.70 -20.23 21.26
C ILE A 139 -4.81 -19.24 20.51
N LEU A 140 -5.42 -18.17 20.02
CA LEU A 140 -4.75 -16.96 19.56
C LEU A 140 -5.08 -15.81 20.52
N GLY A 141 -4.24 -14.78 20.55
CA GLY A 141 -4.48 -13.62 21.40
C GLY A 141 -3.38 -12.56 21.27
N GLY A 142 -3.56 -11.45 21.98
CA GLY A 142 -2.69 -10.28 21.89
C GLY A 142 -1.35 -10.39 22.64
N LEU A 143 -1.12 -11.48 23.39
CA LEU A 143 0.19 -11.73 24.00
C LEU A 143 1.10 -12.43 22.99
N GLU A 144 2.41 -12.17 23.09
CA GLU A 144 3.40 -12.85 22.26
C GLU A 144 3.35 -14.36 22.50
N LYS A 145 3.52 -15.13 21.43
CA LYS A 145 3.50 -16.57 21.43
C LYS A 145 4.86 -17.14 21.05
N ASP A 146 5.18 -18.27 21.61
CA ASP A 146 6.32 -19.06 21.20
C ASP A 146 6.12 -19.58 19.77
N ASN A 147 7.11 -19.37 18.92
CA ASN A 147 7.03 -19.73 17.50
C ASN A 147 6.82 -21.24 17.27
N ALA A 148 7.39 -22.08 18.13
CA ALA A 148 7.33 -23.53 17.96
C ALA A 148 6.07 -24.15 18.57
N THR A 149 5.64 -23.66 19.73
CA THR A 149 4.55 -24.29 20.51
C THR A 149 3.24 -23.53 20.46
N GLY A 150 3.26 -22.22 20.18
CA GLY A 150 2.11 -21.36 20.27
C GLY A 150 1.68 -21.00 21.70
N ALA A 151 2.45 -21.39 22.72
CA ALA A 151 2.21 -20.98 24.09
C ALA A 151 2.56 -19.51 24.32
N ILE A 152 2.00 -18.88 25.35
CA ILE A 152 2.39 -17.52 25.76
C ILE A 152 3.88 -17.52 26.11
N SER A 153 4.65 -16.57 25.57
CA SER A 153 6.09 -16.47 25.77
C SER A 153 6.50 -15.05 26.10
N THR A 154 7.36 -14.91 27.10
CA THR A 154 8.08 -13.66 27.45
C THR A 154 9.56 -13.76 27.16
N ASN A 155 9.97 -14.80 26.43
CA ASN A 155 11.36 -15.01 26.03
C ASN A 155 11.79 -13.93 25.02
N PRO A 156 12.88 -13.17 25.27
CA PRO A 156 13.29 -12.07 24.42
C PRO A 156 13.78 -12.52 23.03
N GLU A 157 14.44 -13.66 22.91
CA GLU A 157 14.92 -14.19 21.63
C GLU A 157 13.75 -14.62 20.76
N ASN A 158 12.72 -15.24 21.36
CA ASN A 158 11.49 -15.58 20.65
C ASN A 158 10.73 -14.33 20.20
N HIS A 159 10.65 -13.29 21.03
CA HIS A 159 10.03 -12.02 20.64
C HIS A 159 10.75 -11.38 19.44
N HIS A 160 12.07 -11.36 19.47
CA HIS A 160 12.87 -10.88 18.34
C HIS A 160 12.62 -11.70 17.07
N LEU A 161 12.65 -13.03 17.18
CA LEU A 161 12.36 -13.93 16.07
C LEU A 161 10.95 -13.68 15.48
N MET A 162 9.92 -13.61 16.33
CA MET A 162 8.54 -13.38 15.87
C MET A 162 8.37 -12.03 15.17
N THR A 163 9.05 -11.00 15.65
CA THR A 163 9.09 -9.67 15.01
C THR A 163 9.70 -9.75 13.61
N GLN A 164 10.85 -10.43 13.48
CA GLN A 164 11.51 -10.64 12.19
C GLN A 164 10.65 -11.45 11.23
N LEU A 165 10.02 -12.53 11.69
CA LEU A 165 9.17 -13.37 10.85
C LEU A 165 7.96 -12.62 10.31
N ARG A 166 7.33 -11.77 11.13
CA ARG A 166 6.23 -10.90 10.67
C ARG A 166 6.69 -9.91 9.59
N GLN A 167 7.86 -9.28 9.76
CA GLN A 167 8.41 -8.37 8.75
C GLN A 167 8.77 -9.11 7.47
N GLN A 168 9.53 -10.19 7.56
CA GLN A 168 9.95 -10.99 6.40
C GLN A 168 8.78 -11.51 5.56
N LYS A 169 7.65 -11.85 6.21
CA LYS A 169 6.43 -12.23 5.52
C LYS A 169 5.90 -11.10 4.63
N ILE A 170 5.89 -9.87 5.13
CA ILE A 170 5.44 -8.69 4.35
C ILE A 170 6.44 -8.39 3.21
N ASP A 171 7.74 -8.48 3.47
CA ASP A 171 8.78 -8.21 2.48
C ASP A 171 8.76 -9.21 1.30
N LYS A 172 8.23 -10.41 1.53
CA LYS A 172 8.08 -11.45 0.48
C LYS A 172 6.85 -11.28 -0.40
N ILE A 173 5.91 -10.43 -0.03
CA ILE A 173 4.71 -10.19 -0.83
C ILE A 173 5.13 -9.63 -2.19
N GLN A 174 4.77 -10.32 -3.25
CA GLN A 174 5.04 -9.86 -4.61
C GLN A 174 3.93 -8.92 -5.05
N VAL A 175 4.31 -7.72 -5.44
CA VAL A 175 3.43 -6.73 -6.04
C VAL A 175 3.92 -6.41 -7.45
N PRO A 176 3.02 -6.02 -8.38
CA PRO A 176 3.41 -5.60 -9.71
C PRO A 176 4.39 -4.43 -9.69
N ASP A 177 5.26 -4.38 -10.69
CA ASP A 177 6.14 -3.24 -10.93
C ASP A 177 5.33 -1.97 -11.18
N VAL A 178 5.87 -0.82 -10.76
CA VAL A 178 5.27 0.47 -11.11
C VAL A 178 5.45 0.72 -12.61
N VAL A 179 4.34 1.04 -13.26
CA VAL A 179 4.33 1.37 -14.70
C VAL A 179 4.66 2.85 -14.86
N VAL A 180 5.55 3.14 -15.80
CA VAL A 180 5.85 4.52 -16.21
C VAL A 180 5.12 4.82 -17.49
N GLU A 181 4.34 5.89 -17.48
CA GLU A 181 3.57 6.40 -18.60
C GLU A 181 4.26 7.63 -19.22
N GLY A 182 3.92 7.95 -20.46
CA GLY A 182 4.51 9.09 -21.17
C GLY A 182 5.88 8.81 -21.78
N ASP A 183 6.79 9.79 -21.75
CA ASP A 183 8.13 9.72 -22.36
C ASP A 183 9.11 8.88 -21.52
N LYS A 184 8.73 7.64 -21.23
CA LYS A 184 9.44 6.75 -20.30
C LYS A 184 10.93 6.56 -20.57
N ASP A 185 11.41 6.78 -21.79
CA ASP A 185 12.80 6.51 -22.16
C ASP A 185 13.68 7.76 -22.08
N ASP A 186 13.13 8.95 -22.29
CA ASP A 186 13.89 10.21 -22.41
C ASP A 186 13.23 11.41 -21.71
N ALA A 187 12.34 11.16 -20.74
CA ALA A 187 11.75 12.23 -19.94
C ALA A 187 12.81 13.01 -19.15
N GLU A 188 12.67 14.30 -19.13
CA GLU A 188 13.48 15.21 -18.33
C GLU A 188 12.90 15.43 -16.92
N LEU A 189 11.61 15.12 -16.74
CA LEU A 189 10.91 15.17 -15.47
C LEU A 189 10.03 13.94 -15.29
N LEU A 190 10.19 13.24 -14.17
CA LEU A 190 9.26 12.22 -13.70
C LEU A 190 8.30 12.85 -12.69
N ILE A 191 7.01 12.76 -12.97
CA ILE A 191 5.93 13.08 -12.03
C ILE A 191 5.63 11.81 -11.24
N VAL A 192 5.55 11.93 -9.91
CA VAL A 192 5.25 10.81 -9.01
C VAL A 192 4.04 11.15 -8.16
N GLY A 193 3.11 10.21 -8.04
CA GLY A 193 1.94 10.34 -7.18
C GLY A 193 1.40 9.01 -6.70
N PHE A 194 0.36 9.03 -5.89
CA PHE A 194 -0.35 7.84 -5.43
C PHE A 194 -1.85 8.14 -5.21
N GLY A 195 -2.65 7.08 -5.10
CA GLY A 195 -4.07 7.20 -4.73
C GLY A 195 -4.89 8.04 -5.71
N GLY A 196 -5.82 8.86 -5.21
CA GLY A 196 -6.78 9.63 -6.01
C GLY A 196 -6.21 10.77 -6.86
N THR A 197 -4.90 10.99 -6.83
CA THR A 197 -4.26 12.05 -7.65
C THR A 197 -4.02 11.64 -9.09
N TYR A 198 -4.19 10.36 -9.46
CA TYR A 198 -3.83 9.83 -10.79
C TYR A 198 -4.36 10.67 -11.94
N GLY A 199 -5.66 10.89 -12.02
CA GLY A 199 -6.27 11.60 -13.16
C GLY A 199 -5.77 13.02 -13.35
N HIS A 200 -5.51 13.73 -12.25
CA HIS A 200 -5.00 15.10 -12.28
C HIS A 200 -3.54 15.15 -12.75
N LEU A 201 -2.71 14.21 -12.28
CA LEU A 201 -1.30 14.12 -12.67
C LEU A 201 -1.16 13.66 -14.12
N HIS A 202 -2.00 12.73 -14.58
CA HIS A 202 -2.03 12.29 -15.96
C HIS A 202 -2.43 13.44 -16.90
N ALA A 203 -3.49 14.19 -16.56
CA ALA A 203 -3.90 15.36 -17.35
C ALA A 203 -2.81 16.45 -17.39
N ALA A 204 -2.10 16.67 -16.29
CA ALA A 204 -0.98 17.62 -16.27
C ALA A 204 0.18 17.14 -17.16
N MET A 205 0.48 15.83 -17.17
CA MET A 205 1.46 15.24 -18.10
C MET A 205 1.05 15.48 -19.55
N ASP A 206 -0.22 15.21 -19.90
CA ASP A 206 -0.72 15.40 -21.27
C ASP A 206 -0.62 16.87 -21.74
N GLU A 207 -0.96 17.83 -20.87
CA GLU A 207 -0.81 19.26 -21.19
C GLU A 207 0.66 19.67 -21.36
N MET A 208 1.57 19.12 -20.58
CA MET A 208 3.01 19.36 -20.74
C MET A 208 3.53 18.74 -22.03
N HIS A 209 3.07 17.55 -22.43
CA HIS A 209 3.37 16.96 -23.73
C HIS A 209 2.88 17.86 -24.89
N ALA A 210 1.64 18.35 -24.79
CA ALA A 210 1.09 19.27 -25.79
C ALA A 210 1.91 20.57 -25.91
N ALA A 211 2.60 20.97 -24.82
CA ALA A 211 3.56 22.08 -24.82
C ALA A 211 4.99 21.69 -25.25
N GLY A 212 5.20 20.47 -25.76
CA GLY A 212 6.48 19.97 -26.27
C GLY A 212 7.50 19.58 -25.20
N LYS A 213 7.08 19.34 -23.96
CA LYS A 213 7.95 18.92 -22.87
C LYS A 213 7.99 17.40 -22.75
N LYS A 214 9.18 16.86 -22.47
CA LYS A 214 9.39 15.43 -22.25
C LYS A 214 9.18 15.08 -20.77
N VAL A 215 8.05 14.49 -20.46
CA VAL A 215 7.65 14.17 -19.10
C VAL A 215 7.14 12.73 -19.01
N ALA A 216 7.29 12.14 -17.84
CA ALA A 216 6.76 10.80 -17.53
C ALA A 216 6.00 10.82 -16.20
N LEU A 217 5.13 9.85 -16.02
CA LEU A 217 4.34 9.67 -14.80
C LEU A 217 4.57 8.26 -14.24
N ALA A 218 4.96 8.18 -12.97
CA ALA A 218 4.95 6.96 -12.18
C ALA A 218 3.92 7.09 -11.05
N HIS A 219 2.81 6.36 -11.14
CA HIS A 219 1.75 6.43 -10.15
C HIS A 219 1.65 5.15 -9.33
N PHE A 220 1.69 5.29 -8.00
CA PHE A 220 1.79 4.16 -7.08
C PHE A 220 0.42 3.72 -6.55
N LYS A 221 0.11 2.45 -6.74
CA LYS A 221 -1.00 1.74 -6.11
C LYS A 221 -0.52 0.96 -4.87
N TYR A 222 0.65 0.33 -4.96
CA TYR A 222 1.25 -0.43 -3.86
C TYR A 222 2.25 0.46 -3.13
N ILE A 223 1.93 0.75 -1.87
CA ILE A 223 2.74 1.65 -1.04
C ILE A 223 3.66 0.86 -0.11
N ASN A 224 3.17 -0.23 0.47
CA ASN A 224 3.97 -1.14 1.28
C ASN A 224 3.52 -2.59 1.06
N PRO A 225 4.38 -3.51 0.59
CA PRO A 225 5.71 -3.22 0.08
C PRO A 225 5.67 -2.35 -1.19
N LEU A 226 6.74 -1.59 -1.42
CA LEU A 226 6.93 -0.88 -2.69
C LEU A 226 7.20 -1.88 -3.82
N PRO A 227 6.80 -1.58 -5.07
CA PRO A 227 7.23 -2.32 -6.25
C PRO A 227 8.75 -2.46 -6.33
N LYS A 228 9.23 -3.62 -6.80
CA LYS A 228 10.68 -3.91 -6.82
C LYS A 228 11.49 -2.97 -7.70
N ASN A 229 10.88 -2.47 -8.77
CA ASN A 229 11.53 -1.53 -9.69
C ASN A 229 11.50 -0.07 -9.21
N THR A 230 10.99 0.23 -8.01
CA THR A 230 10.79 1.60 -7.51
C THR A 230 12.08 2.41 -7.52
N GLU A 231 13.16 1.88 -6.96
CA GLU A 231 14.43 2.58 -6.89
C GLU A 231 15.01 2.85 -8.28
N GLU A 232 14.97 1.86 -9.17
CA GLU A 232 15.42 2.00 -10.55
C GLU A 232 14.64 3.11 -11.27
N VAL A 233 13.31 3.08 -11.20
CA VAL A 233 12.45 4.09 -11.83
C VAL A 233 12.72 5.48 -11.29
N LEU A 234 12.80 5.64 -9.97
CA LEU A 234 12.98 6.96 -9.36
C LEU A 234 14.38 7.56 -9.58
N LYS A 235 15.40 6.72 -9.77
CA LYS A 235 16.78 7.17 -10.06
C LYS A 235 17.10 7.31 -11.54
N LYS A 236 16.22 6.86 -12.44
CA LYS A 236 16.43 6.92 -13.87
C LYS A 236 16.40 8.35 -14.42
N TYR A 237 15.55 9.22 -13.87
CA TYR A 237 15.24 10.52 -14.44
C TYR A 237 16.02 11.65 -13.78
N PRO A 238 16.47 12.67 -14.54
CA PRO A 238 17.28 13.75 -13.99
C PRO A 238 16.53 14.62 -12.99
N LYS A 239 15.22 14.73 -13.12
CA LYS A 239 14.34 15.46 -12.21
C LYS A 239 13.15 14.60 -11.83
N VAL A 240 12.81 14.60 -10.55
CA VAL A 240 11.63 13.92 -10.02
C VAL A 240 10.84 14.91 -9.19
N VAL A 241 9.51 14.94 -9.36
CA VAL A 241 8.60 15.66 -8.49
C VAL A 241 7.57 14.71 -7.90
N VAL A 242 7.45 14.68 -6.57
CA VAL A 242 6.37 13.97 -5.88
C VAL A 242 5.25 14.96 -5.60
N ALA A 243 4.05 14.67 -6.12
CA ALA A 243 2.87 15.51 -5.97
C ALA A 243 1.82 14.80 -5.11
N GLU A 244 1.47 15.40 -3.97
CA GLU A 244 0.59 14.77 -2.98
C GLU A 244 -0.26 15.79 -2.23
N GLN A 245 -1.46 15.33 -1.83
CA GLN A 245 -2.43 16.15 -1.09
C GLN A 245 -2.17 16.05 0.43
N ASN A 246 -0.92 16.26 0.82
CA ASN A 246 -0.43 16.30 2.20
C ASN A 246 0.90 17.08 2.24
N MET A 247 1.56 17.13 3.38
CA MET A 247 2.81 17.88 3.56
C MET A 247 4.08 17.04 3.28
N GLY A 248 4.04 16.18 2.23
CA GLY A 248 5.21 15.41 1.81
C GLY A 248 5.36 14.05 2.49
N GLN A 249 4.26 13.38 2.83
CA GLN A 249 4.27 12.09 3.52
C GLN A 249 4.83 10.97 2.65
N PHE A 250 4.43 10.91 1.37
CA PHE A 250 4.93 9.89 0.45
C PHE A 250 6.38 10.17 0.03
N ALA A 251 6.71 11.43 -0.26
CA ALA A 251 8.10 11.84 -0.52
C ALA A 251 9.01 11.48 0.67
N GLY A 252 8.55 11.72 1.91
CA GLY A 252 9.24 11.32 3.13
C GLY A 252 9.43 9.81 3.23
N TYR A 253 8.39 9.04 2.95
CA TYR A 253 8.43 7.57 2.96
C TYR A 253 9.41 7.03 1.89
N LEU A 254 9.37 7.55 0.67
CA LEU A 254 10.31 7.16 -0.39
C LEU A 254 11.77 7.46 0.01
N ARG A 255 12.03 8.60 0.66
CA ARG A 255 13.37 8.93 1.19
C ARG A 255 13.83 8.00 2.30
N MET A 256 12.92 7.44 3.10
CA MET A 256 13.26 6.43 4.11
C MET A 256 13.61 5.08 3.48
N LYS A 257 13.11 4.79 2.28
CA LYS A 257 13.27 3.50 1.60
C LYS A 257 14.38 3.48 0.58
N ILE A 258 14.78 4.65 0.06
CA ILE A 258 15.74 4.76 -1.05
C ILE A 258 16.85 5.74 -0.64
N ASP A 259 18.04 5.20 -0.50
CA ASP A 259 19.21 5.97 -0.09
C ASP A 259 19.55 7.07 -1.10
N GLY A 260 19.74 8.29 -0.59
CA GLY A 260 20.12 9.46 -1.38
C GLY A 260 19.02 10.03 -2.27
N PHE A 261 17.79 9.52 -2.20
CA PHE A 261 16.67 10.05 -2.99
C PHE A 261 16.14 11.36 -2.39
N VAL A 262 16.23 12.46 -3.18
CA VAL A 262 15.75 13.80 -2.77
C VAL A 262 14.94 14.40 -3.91
N PRO A 263 13.63 14.14 -3.98
CA PRO A 263 12.77 14.67 -5.03
C PRO A 263 12.42 16.14 -4.80
N ASN A 264 12.04 16.84 -5.89
CA ASN A 264 11.19 18.02 -5.76
C ASN A 264 9.82 17.58 -5.21
N GLN A 265 9.09 18.53 -4.63
CA GLN A 265 7.78 18.23 -4.05
C GLN A 265 6.76 19.28 -4.49
N TYR A 266 5.55 18.82 -4.76
CA TYR A 266 4.35 19.66 -4.88
C TYR A 266 3.36 19.19 -3.82
N ASN A 267 3.21 19.96 -2.75
CA ASN A 267 2.41 19.61 -1.58
C ASN A 267 1.26 20.60 -1.46
N GLU A 268 0.02 20.10 -1.45
CA GLU A 268 -1.15 20.94 -1.35
C GLU A 268 -2.18 20.34 -0.38
N VAL A 269 -2.59 21.09 0.63
CA VAL A 269 -3.54 20.67 1.66
C VAL A 269 -4.67 21.67 1.71
N LYS A 270 -5.59 21.57 0.75
CA LYS A 270 -6.73 22.50 0.59
C LYS A 270 -8.10 21.82 0.76
N GLY A 271 -8.13 20.51 0.97
CA GLY A 271 -9.37 19.74 0.98
C GLY A 271 -10.07 19.70 -0.39
N GLN A 272 -9.33 19.88 -1.46
CA GLN A 272 -9.82 19.90 -2.84
C GLN A 272 -8.90 19.08 -3.74
N PRO A 273 -9.42 18.49 -4.83
CA PRO A 273 -8.60 17.90 -5.87
C PRO A 273 -7.60 18.91 -6.45
N PHE A 274 -6.51 18.42 -6.97
CA PHE A 274 -5.53 19.26 -7.68
C PHE A 274 -6.17 20.00 -8.87
N VAL A 275 -5.72 21.22 -9.10
CA VAL A 275 -6.06 21.99 -10.30
C VAL A 275 -4.97 21.77 -11.35
N VAL A 276 -5.34 21.23 -12.52
CA VAL A 276 -4.38 20.84 -13.57
C VAL A 276 -3.47 22.00 -13.99
N ASN A 277 -4.03 23.19 -14.20
CA ASN A 277 -3.25 24.37 -14.59
C ASN A 277 -2.21 24.78 -13.53
N GLU A 278 -2.51 24.61 -12.23
CA GLU A 278 -1.57 24.88 -11.13
C GLU A 278 -0.45 23.84 -11.12
N LEU A 279 -0.78 22.57 -11.36
CA LEU A 279 0.21 21.50 -11.53
C LEU A 279 1.16 21.78 -12.71
N VAL A 280 0.60 22.09 -13.89
CA VAL A 280 1.37 22.38 -15.10
C VAL A 280 2.32 23.56 -14.88
N ALA A 281 1.85 24.62 -14.23
CA ALA A 281 2.71 25.77 -13.91
C ALA A 281 3.87 25.37 -12.99
N ALA A 282 3.58 24.69 -11.88
CA ALA A 282 4.59 24.25 -10.91
C ALA A 282 5.59 23.24 -11.51
N PHE A 283 5.09 22.28 -12.28
CA PHE A 283 5.96 21.27 -12.93
C PHE A 283 6.82 21.90 -14.02
N THR A 284 6.31 22.91 -14.74
CA THR A 284 7.09 23.66 -15.72
C THR A 284 8.23 24.44 -15.06
N GLU A 285 8.03 25.01 -13.89
CA GLU A 285 9.11 25.66 -13.14
C GLU A 285 10.21 24.66 -12.74
N ILE A 286 9.82 23.46 -12.30
CA ILE A 286 10.76 22.39 -11.93
C ILE A 286 11.49 21.89 -13.19
N TYR A 287 10.75 21.71 -14.29
CA TYR A 287 11.30 21.26 -15.57
C TYR A 287 12.40 22.20 -16.10
N ASN A 288 12.23 23.51 -15.94
CA ASN A 288 13.13 24.54 -16.47
C ASN A 288 14.35 24.84 -15.55
N LYS A 289 14.38 24.35 -14.32
CA LYS A 289 15.54 24.46 -13.40
C LYS A 289 16.67 23.52 -13.78
#